data_05b0714c40bf210d0e90c688a4830696
#
_entry.id   05b0714c40bf210d0e90c688a4830696
#
_cell.length_a   1.000
_cell.length_b   1.000
_cell.length_c   1.000
_cell.angle_alpha   90.00
_cell.angle_beta   90.00
_cell.angle_gamma   90.00
#
_symmetry.space_group_name_H-M   'P 1'
#
loop_
_entity.id
_entity.type
_entity.pdbx_description
1 polymer ?
#
loop_
_entity_poly.entity_id
_entity_poly.type
_entity_poly.pdbx_seq_one_letter_code
_entity_poly.pdbx_strand_id
1 'polypeptide(L)'
;MKKYLLSFGVLAAAALSMTSCLSNSSSDQKYTFGYGNTDCFNRVYDMDTQEYSITLNPTYSFVYNMSKGTLDVDMSNIKLGDSGYSGMSFKLSGMGFSLGEDYFWKTSARDVVPYGASSSFVFNSFNLNALPTRTIANMGIPVYYMTYTVNNRYRVMVYPTQLVYFGSIAASDLNNNTDFSITDDKESYYAVQINPEKMTAQLLVSGAQYKQGMNRYNFRVKDLPVELTDNGYRIRTEVNKKYDVWSDKSTTEPVKGQSVSNVLITASLDYGATISFTIDLGEDVDGGLFGVNASLRYLFYNKQENQQ
;
A
#
# COMPACT_ATOMS: atom_id res chain seq x y z
N MET A 1 -16.13 -26.03 13.75
CA MET A 1 -15.86 -24.60 13.80
C MET A 1 -14.41 -24.29 14.18
N LYS A 2 -13.39 -24.89 13.54
CA LYS A 2 -11.95 -24.64 13.86
C LYS A 2 -11.01 -24.71 12.63
N LYS A 3 -11.51 -24.51 11.40
CA LYS A 3 -10.70 -24.62 10.16
C LYS A 3 -10.68 -23.37 9.27
N TYR A 4 -11.24 -22.25 9.70
CA TYR A 4 -11.31 -21.01 8.89
C TYR A 4 -10.21 -19.99 9.19
N LEU A 5 -9.24 -20.34 10.04
CA LEU A 5 -8.17 -19.40 10.48
C LEU A 5 -6.88 -19.48 9.64
N LEU A 6 -6.78 -20.38 8.67
CA LEU A 6 -5.50 -20.64 7.98
C LEU A 6 -5.29 -19.92 6.64
N SER A 7 -6.35 -19.44 5.97
CA SER A 7 -6.19 -18.67 4.73
C SER A 7 -6.01 -17.16 4.98
N PHE A 8 -6.40 -16.66 6.14
CA PHE A 8 -6.03 -15.32 6.61
C PHE A 8 -4.59 -15.24 7.15
N GLY A 9 -3.96 -16.39 7.42
CA GLY A 9 -2.64 -16.47 8.03
C GLY A 9 -1.49 -15.96 7.14
N VAL A 10 -1.64 -15.92 5.82
CA VAL A 10 -0.58 -15.43 4.93
C VAL A 10 -0.65 -13.90 4.81
N LEU A 11 -1.82 -13.30 4.93
CA LEU A 11 -1.97 -11.85 5.04
C LEU A 11 -1.56 -11.33 6.44
N ALA A 12 -1.73 -12.13 7.49
CA ALA A 12 -1.37 -11.79 8.85
C ALA A 12 0.12 -12.03 9.19
N ALA A 13 0.82 -12.88 8.44
CA ALA A 13 2.22 -13.21 8.74
C ALA A 13 3.21 -12.08 8.34
N ALA A 14 2.85 -11.22 7.38
CA ALA A 14 3.63 -10.01 7.08
C ALA A 14 3.45 -8.92 8.15
N ALA A 15 2.38 -9.01 8.96
CA ALA A 15 2.02 -8.02 9.97
C ALA A 15 2.64 -8.28 11.35
N LEU A 16 3.24 -9.43 11.58
CA LEU A 16 3.72 -9.84 12.91
C LEU A 16 5.15 -9.40 13.25
N SER A 17 5.81 -8.62 12.39
CA SER A 17 7.08 -7.98 12.76
C SER A 17 6.90 -6.64 13.49
N MET A 18 5.67 -6.22 13.74
CA MET A 18 5.41 -5.02 14.55
C MET A 18 5.36 -5.36 16.04
N THR A 19 6.50 -5.51 16.66
CA THR A 19 6.61 -5.41 18.11
C THR A 19 6.38 -3.95 18.53
N SER A 20 5.13 -3.55 18.71
CA SER A 20 4.82 -2.32 19.44
C SER A 20 5.12 -2.56 20.93
N CYS A 21 6.32 -2.30 21.35
CA CYS A 21 6.63 -2.15 22.78
C CYS A 21 5.99 -0.85 23.29
N LEU A 22 4.79 -0.93 23.80
CA LEU A 22 4.23 0.08 24.70
C LEU A 22 4.96 -0.04 26.04
N SER A 23 6.09 0.62 26.22
CA SER A 23 6.67 0.80 27.54
C SER A 23 5.93 1.92 28.25
N ASN A 24 5.11 1.55 29.24
CA ASN A 24 4.47 2.47 30.17
C ASN A 24 5.51 3.05 31.13
N SER A 25 6.24 4.06 30.70
CA SER A 25 6.91 4.97 31.61
C SER A 25 6.67 6.40 31.17
N SER A 26 6.24 7.22 32.07
CA SER A 26 5.63 8.54 31.92
C SER A 26 6.53 9.66 31.38
N SER A 27 7.67 9.39 30.75
CA SER A 27 8.58 10.41 30.23
C SER A 27 9.03 10.26 28.78
N ASP A 28 9.01 9.05 28.17
CA ASP A 28 9.49 8.85 26.79
C ASP A 28 8.57 7.92 25.98
N GLN A 29 7.42 8.47 25.55
CA GLN A 29 6.50 7.70 24.72
C GLN A 29 7.10 7.56 23.30
N LYS A 30 7.53 6.34 22.98
CA LYS A 30 8.09 6.00 21.66
C LYS A 30 7.14 5.08 20.89
N TYR A 31 7.00 5.34 19.61
CA TYR A 31 6.30 4.46 18.67
C TYR A 31 7.30 3.95 17.65
N THR A 32 7.37 2.63 17.50
CA THR A 32 8.27 1.99 16.53
C THR A 32 7.47 1.18 15.53
N PHE A 33 7.75 1.36 14.26
CA PHE A 33 7.19 0.58 13.15
C PHE A 33 8.14 0.62 11.96
N GLY A 34 7.90 -0.16 10.92
CA GLY A 34 8.80 -0.20 9.79
C GLY A 34 8.35 -1.12 8.66
N TYR A 35 9.21 -1.24 7.68
CA TYR A 35 9.10 -2.19 6.59
C TYR A 35 10.17 -3.28 6.75
N GLY A 36 9.75 -4.54 6.75
CA GLY A 36 10.63 -5.69 6.62
C GLY A 36 11.07 -5.91 5.16
N ASN A 37 11.87 -6.94 4.93
CA ASN A 37 12.52 -7.20 3.64
C ASN A 37 11.57 -7.32 2.43
N THR A 38 10.33 -7.78 2.64
CA THR A 38 9.35 -8.00 1.56
C THR A 38 8.23 -6.99 1.53
N ASP A 39 8.21 -6.06 2.49
CA ASP A 39 7.10 -5.15 2.68
C ASP A 39 7.15 -3.95 1.74
N CYS A 40 8.33 -3.65 1.20
CA CYS A 40 8.53 -2.56 0.26
C CYS A 40 9.69 -2.83 -0.72
N PHE A 41 9.77 -1.98 -1.72
CA PHE A 41 10.86 -1.88 -2.67
C PHE A 41 11.13 -0.41 -3.00
N ASN A 42 12.30 -0.11 -3.56
CA ASN A 42 12.65 1.25 -3.94
C ASN A 42 12.66 1.39 -5.47
N ARG A 43 12.11 2.49 -5.95
CA ARG A 43 12.39 3.03 -7.28
C ARG A 43 13.42 4.14 -7.13
N VAL A 44 14.57 3.95 -7.74
CA VAL A 44 15.71 4.87 -7.68
C VAL A 44 15.85 5.54 -9.04
N TYR A 45 15.85 6.85 -9.05
CA TYR A 45 16.18 7.66 -10.21
C TYR A 45 17.58 8.25 -10.05
N ASP A 46 18.49 7.89 -10.93
CA ASP A 46 19.83 8.48 -11.02
C ASP A 46 19.74 9.72 -11.91
N MET A 47 19.94 10.91 -11.33
CA MET A 47 19.82 12.17 -12.05
C MET A 47 20.96 12.41 -13.05
N ASP A 48 22.11 11.74 -12.88
CA ASP A 48 23.24 11.87 -13.80
C ASP A 48 23.00 11.05 -15.08
N THR A 49 22.49 9.83 -14.96
CA THR A 49 22.21 8.96 -16.11
C THR A 49 20.79 9.12 -16.64
N GLN A 50 19.90 9.75 -15.88
CA GLN A 50 18.46 9.89 -16.14
C GLN A 50 17.75 8.52 -16.25
N GLU A 51 18.24 7.52 -15.56
CA GLU A 51 17.69 6.16 -15.58
C GLU A 51 16.99 5.81 -14.27
N TYR A 52 16.02 4.91 -14.37
CA TYR A 52 15.35 4.32 -13.23
C TYR A 52 15.83 2.90 -13.00
N SER A 53 15.99 2.54 -11.73
CA SER A 53 16.23 1.17 -11.31
C SER A 53 15.27 0.78 -10.18
N ILE A 54 15.01 -0.52 -10.05
CA ILE A 54 14.22 -1.09 -8.95
C ILE A 54 15.20 -1.83 -8.03
N THR A 55 15.12 -1.50 -6.74
CA THR A 55 15.94 -2.19 -5.72
C THR A 55 15.04 -2.91 -4.74
N LEU A 56 15.35 -4.18 -4.52
CA LEU A 56 14.53 -5.10 -3.74
C LEU A 56 15.05 -5.23 -2.30
N ASN A 57 14.12 -5.59 -1.42
CA ASN A 57 14.40 -5.96 -0.04
C ASN A 57 15.08 -4.87 0.82
N PRO A 58 14.81 -3.58 0.64
CA PRO A 58 15.22 -2.58 1.62
C PRO A 58 14.46 -2.80 2.91
N THR A 59 15.04 -2.39 4.04
CA THR A 59 14.33 -2.36 5.33
C THR A 59 14.38 -0.97 5.92
N TYR A 60 13.31 -0.60 6.59
CA TYR A 60 13.17 0.69 7.26
C TYR A 60 12.57 0.50 8.63
N SER A 61 13.16 1.14 9.63
CA SER A 61 12.59 1.22 10.98
C SER A 61 12.43 2.68 11.37
N PHE A 62 11.25 3.04 11.83
CA PHE A 62 10.87 4.38 12.21
C PHE A 62 10.60 4.42 13.71
N VAL A 63 11.29 5.31 14.42
CA VAL A 63 11.12 5.51 15.86
C VAL A 63 10.68 6.94 16.12
N TYR A 64 9.40 7.13 16.41
CA TYR A 64 8.85 8.42 16.79
C TYR A 64 8.97 8.62 18.30
N ASN A 65 9.64 9.67 18.71
CA ASN A 65 9.71 10.12 20.10
C ASN A 65 8.71 11.26 20.29
N MET A 66 7.58 10.96 20.91
CA MET A 66 6.48 11.92 21.08
C MET A 66 6.85 13.08 22.01
N SER A 67 7.64 12.81 23.06
CA SER A 67 8.03 13.86 24.03
C SER A 67 9.00 14.86 23.43
N LYS A 68 9.81 14.44 22.46
CA LYS A 68 10.80 15.30 21.79
C LYS A 68 10.29 15.85 20.46
N GLY A 69 9.19 15.34 19.91
CA GLY A 69 8.72 15.67 18.56
C GLY A 69 9.71 15.26 17.47
N THR A 70 10.46 14.16 17.68
CA THR A 70 11.50 13.73 16.75
C THR A 70 11.29 12.32 16.21
N LEU A 71 11.78 12.10 15.01
CA LEU A 71 11.83 10.83 14.31
C LEU A 71 13.28 10.40 14.10
N ASP A 72 13.57 9.16 14.43
CA ASP A 72 14.77 8.46 14.00
C ASP A 72 14.40 7.41 12.95
N VAL A 73 15.24 7.24 11.92
CA VAL A 73 15.04 6.27 10.85
C VAL A 73 16.29 5.44 10.67
N ASP A 74 16.17 4.13 10.87
CA ASP A 74 17.21 3.16 10.52
C ASP A 74 16.85 2.52 9.18
N MET A 75 17.79 2.53 8.24
CA MET A 75 17.65 1.98 6.90
C MET A 75 18.72 0.91 6.68
N SER A 76 18.35 -0.22 6.07
CA SER A 76 19.29 -1.27 5.72
C SER A 76 19.03 -1.82 4.32
N ASN A 77 20.06 -2.43 3.75
CA ASN A 77 20.04 -2.96 2.39
C ASN A 77 19.65 -1.93 1.33
N ILE A 78 20.10 -0.69 1.50
CA ILE A 78 19.84 0.39 0.55
C ILE A 78 20.79 0.25 -0.63
N LYS A 79 20.24 0.28 -1.83
CA LYS A 79 20.97 0.28 -3.10
C LYS A 79 20.64 1.56 -3.84
N LEU A 80 21.68 2.23 -4.36
CA LEU A 80 21.53 3.48 -5.10
C LEU A 80 21.92 3.25 -6.57
N GLY A 81 20.96 2.78 -7.36
CA GLY A 81 21.18 2.48 -8.78
C GLY A 81 22.18 1.33 -9.01
N ASP A 82 22.73 1.28 -10.21
CA ASP A 82 23.72 0.28 -10.61
C ASP A 82 25.16 0.69 -10.26
N SER A 83 25.34 1.72 -9.46
CA SER A 83 26.60 2.42 -9.20
C SER A 83 27.57 1.69 -8.25
N GLY A 84 27.30 0.43 -7.89
CA GLY A 84 28.11 -0.32 -6.91
C GLY A 84 27.78 -0.01 -5.45
N TYR A 85 26.89 0.94 -5.19
CA TYR A 85 26.36 1.19 -3.85
C TYR A 85 25.25 0.20 -3.53
N SER A 86 25.60 -0.94 -2.95
CA SER A 86 24.66 -1.99 -2.59
C SER A 86 24.80 -2.40 -1.13
N GLY A 87 23.66 -2.71 -0.51
CA GLY A 87 23.63 -3.22 0.87
C GLY A 87 24.03 -2.21 1.94
N MET A 88 23.90 -0.90 1.66
CA MET A 88 24.25 0.14 2.60
C MET A 88 23.23 0.23 3.75
N SER A 89 23.71 0.71 4.90
CA SER A 89 22.86 1.04 6.04
C SER A 89 23.06 2.50 6.43
N PHE A 90 21.96 3.16 6.77
CA PHE A 90 21.96 4.56 7.21
C PHE A 90 21.12 4.71 8.46
N LYS A 91 21.53 5.63 9.32
CA LYS A 91 20.76 6.07 10.47
C LYS A 91 20.57 7.58 10.40
N LEU A 92 19.33 8.02 10.23
CA LEU A 92 18.95 9.43 10.31
C LEU A 92 18.31 9.65 11.67
N SER A 93 18.78 10.66 12.43
CA SER A 93 18.32 10.86 13.81
C SER A 93 17.89 12.30 14.05
N GLY A 94 16.92 12.48 14.95
CA GLY A 94 16.50 13.76 15.47
C GLY A 94 15.72 14.62 14.48
N MET A 95 15.16 14.05 13.41
CA MET A 95 14.33 14.77 12.44
C MET A 95 13.00 15.18 13.09
N GLY A 96 12.60 16.44 12.96
CA GLY A 96 11.32 16.92 13.45
C GLY A 96 10.15 16.30 12.68
N PHE A 97 9.03 16.04 13.36
CA PHE A 97 7.77 15.67 12.73
C PHE A 97 6.60 16.50 13.26
N SER A 98 5.54 16.59 12.48
CA SER A 98 4.29 17.27 12.84
C SER A 98 3.09 16.41 12.49
N LEU A 99 1.99 16.59 13.21
CA LEU A 99 0.71 16.02 12.87
C LEU A 99 0.03 16.93 11.84
N GLY A 100 -0.27 16.40 10.67
CA GLY A 100 -1.07 17.10 9.66
C GLY A 100 -2.57 17.12 10.00
N GLU A 101 -3.33 18.02 9.36
CA GLU A 101 -4.80 18.07 9.48
C GLU A 101 -5.49 16.79 8.95
N ASP A 102 -4.76 16.06 8.10
CA ASP A 102 -5.13 14.77 7.53
C ASP A 102 -4.73 13.57 8.42
N TYR A 103 -4.29 13.85 9.66
CA TYR A 103 -3.82 12.88 10.66
C TYR A 103 -2.55 12.11 10.30
N PHE A 104 -1.88 12.46 9.21
CA PHE A 104 -0.56 11.93 8.94
C PHE A 104 0.50 12.58 9.83
N TRP A 105 1.42 11.78 10.30
CA TRP A 105 2.67 12.27 10.86
C TRP A 105 3.61 12.58 9.71
N LYS A 106 3.92 13.87 9.56
CA LYS A 106 4.72 14.39 8.46
C LYS A 106 6.11 14.76 8.93
N THR A 107 7.10 14.25 8.24
CA THR A 107 8.50 14.62 8.43
C THR A 107 9.03 15.14 7.11
N SER A 108 9.66 16.32 7.16
CA SER A 108 10.42 16.88 6.04
C SER A 108 11.75 17.41 6.58
N ALA A 109 12.85 16.87 6.07
CA ALA A 109 14.19 17.27 6.49
C ALA A 109 15.07 17.53 5.26
N ARG A 110 16.10 18.36 5.42
CA ARG A 110 17.07 18.68 4.36
C ARG A 110 18.50 18.56 4.88
N ASP A 111 19.40 18.15 3.99
CA ASP A 111 20.85 18.07 4.20
C ASP A 111 21.21 17.30 5.47
N VAL A 112 20.51 16.18 5.71
CA VAL A 112 20.74 15.30 6.87
C VAL A 112 21.94 14.41 6.58
N VAL A 113 22.96 14.49 7.43
CA VAL A 113 24.11 13.58 7.39
C VAL A 113 23.79 12.38 8.27
N PRO A 114 23.86 11.12 7.74
CA PRO A 114 23.60 9.93 8.53
C PRO A 114 24.59 9.79 9.70
N TYR A 115 24.08 9.35 10.84
CA TYR A 115 24.93 9.09 12.01
C TYR A 115 25.89 7.92 11.74
N GLY A 116 27.17 8.14 12.02
CA GLY A 116 28.20 7.09 11.85
C GLY A 116 28.57 6.78 10.40
N ALA A 117 27.94 7.40 9.41
CA ALA A 117 28.38 7.30 8.02
C ALA A 117 29.62 8.15 7.78
N SER A 118 30.43 7.75 6.78
CA SER A 118 31.43 8.67 6.24
C SER A 118 30.72 9.91 5.72
N SER A 119 31.34 11.09 5.81
CA SER A 119 30.79 12.37 5.33
C SER A 119 30.47 12.42 3.81
N SER A 120 30.58 11.27 3.13
CA SER A 120 30.31 11.11 1.70
C SER A 120 28.81 10.96 1.36
N PHE A 121 27.93 10.77 2.34
CA PHE A 121 26.49 10.68 2.10
C PHE A 121 25.75 11.81 2.78
N VAL A 122 24.95 12.55 1.99
CA VAL A 122 24.04 13.58 2.47
C VAL A 122 22.64 13.30 1.93
N PHE A 123 21.67 13.25 2.81
CA PHE A 123 20.25 13.20 2.44
C PHE A 123 19.76 14.63 2.20
N ASN A 124 19.84 15.10 0.97
CA ASN A 124 19.51 16.47 0.60
C ASN A 124 18.03 16.79 0.76
N SER A 125 17.19 15.77 0.64
CA SER A 125 15.79 15.81 1.06
C SER A 125 15.39 14.48 1.66
N PHE A 126 14.52 14.53 2.65
CA PHE A 126 13.84 13.39 3.23
C PHE A 126 12.40 13.79 3.54
N ASN A 127 11.42 13.09 2.97
CA ASN A 127 10.00 13.33 3.21
C ASN A 127 9.33 12.00 3.56
N LEU A 128 8.55 12.00 4.64
CA LEU A 128 7.80 10.86 5.11
C LEU A 128 6.42 11.30 5.57
N ASN A 129 5.38 10.64 5.04
CA ASN A 129 4.03 10.71 5.54
C ASN A 129 3.68 9.33 6.10
N ALA A 130 3.45 9.26 7.39
CA ALA A 130 3.11 8.02 8.08
C ALA A 130 1.74 8.15 8.75
N LEU A 131 0.97 7.07 8.75
CA LEU A 131 -0.32 7.01 9.40
C LEU A 131 -0.30 5.96 10.52
N PRO A 132 0.23 6.29 11.67
CA PRO A 132 0.44 5.35 12.77
C PRO A 132 -0.83 5.14 13.60
N THR A 133 -1.94 4.75 12.98
CA THR A 133 -3.17 4.49 13.71
C THR A 133 -3.27 3.02 14.12
N ARG A 134 -3.83 2.78 15.32
CA ARG A 134 -4.13 1.43 15.80
C ARG A 134 -5.06 0.65 14.84
N THR A 135 -5.92 1.35 14.13
CA THR A 135 -6.85 0.74 13.17
C THR A 135 -6.12 0.11 11.99
N ILE A 136 -5.07 0.78 11.48
CA ILE A 136 -4.22 0.20 10.44
C ILE A 136 -3.29 -0.86 11.01
N ALA A 137 -2.74 -0.65 12.21
CA ALA A 137 -1.94 -1.65 12.88
C ALA A 137 -2.70 -2.96 13.11
N ASN A 138 -3.98 -2.89 13.41
CA ASN A 138 -4.84 -4.09 13.50
C ASN A 138 -5.07 -4.77 12.15
N MET A 139 -4.93 -4.06 11.03
CA MET A 139 -4.98 -4.62 9.67
C MET A 139 -3.59 -4.93 9.11
N GLY A 140 -2.54 -4.64 9.86
CA GLY A 140 -1.17 -5.01 9.52
C GLY A 140 -0.51 -4.17 8.42
N ILE A 141 -1.04 -2.99 8.06
CA ILE A 141 -0.53 -2.21 6.93
C ILE A 141 -0.37 -0.75 7.33
N PRO A 142 0.85 -0.33 7.69
CA PRO A 142 1.17 1.08 7.80
C PRO A 142 1.23 1.72 6.41
N VAL A 143 0.57 2.84 6.25
CA VAL A 143 0.64 3.62 5.02
C VAL A 143 1.77 4.63 5.16
N TYR A 144 2.79 4.48 4.31
CA TYR A 144 3.90 5.42 4.23
C TYR A 144 4.07 5.89 2.80
N TYR A 145 4.11 7.20 2.66
CA TYR A 145 4.72 7.82 1.50
C TYR A 145 6.11 8.30 1.92
N MET A 146 7.15 7.73 1.35
CA MET A 146 8.51 8.10 1.67
C MET A 146 9.31 8.34 0.41
N THR A 147 9.95 9.50 0.36
CA THR A 147 10.91 9.87 -0.67
C THR A 147 12.13 10.51 -0.05
N TYR A 148 13.29 10.29 -0.65
CA TYR A 148 14.51 10.98 -0.26
C TYR A 148 15.47 11.13 -1.44
N THR A 149 16.36 12.11 -1.34
CA THR A 149 17.43 12.34 -2.32
C THR A 149 18.77 12.24 -1.63
N VAL A 150 19.67 11.46 -2.19
CA VAL A 150 21.04 11.27 -1.67
C VAL A 150 22.04 11.89 -2.62
N ASN A 151 22.95 12.71 -2.07
CA ASN A 151 24.06 13.39 -2.77
C ASN A 151 23.63 14.22 -3.99
N ASN A 152 22.43 14.80 -3.97
CA ASN A 152 21.81 15.51 -5.09
C ASN A 152 21.76 14.69 -6.40
N ARG A 153 21.92 13.38 -6.32
CA ARG A 153 22.01 12.50 -7.48
C ARG A 153 20.92 11.42 -7.47
N TYR A 154 20.76 10.72 -6.37
CA TYR A 154 19.83 9.58 -6.31
C TYR A 154 18.53 9.98 -5.66
N ARG A 155 17.45 10.10 -6.44
CA ARG A 155 16.10 10.27 -5.90
C ARG A 155 15.47 8.91 -5.70
N VAL A 156 15.12 8.60 -4.47
CA VAL A 156 14.52 7.33 -4.07
C VAL A 156 13.07 7.56 -3.68
N MET A 157 12.20 6.71 -4.21
CA MET A 157 10.81 6.58 -3.80
C MET A 157 10.56 5.17 -3.28
N VAL A 158 10.01 5.06 -2.11
CA VAL A 158 9.72 3.78 -1.45
C VAL A 158 8.27 3.39 -1.73
N TYR A 159 8.09 2.21 -2.28
CA TYR A 159 6.79 1.64 -2.62
C TYR A 159 6.48 0.47 -1.70
N PRO A 160 5.37 0.50 -0.93
CA PRO A 160 4.89 -0.69 -0.25
C PRO A 160 4.49 -1.76 -1.27
N THR A 161 4.80 -3.01 -0.98
CA THR A 161 4.39 -4.14 -1.83
C THR A 161 2.90 -4.44 -1.70
N GLN A 162 2.26 -3.99 -0.63
CA GLN A 162 0.84 -4.19 -0.40
C GLN A 162 0.18 -2.89 0.06
N LEU A 163 -0.96 -2.59 -0.56
CA LEU A 163 -1.77 -1.42 -0.28
C LEU A 163 -3.23 -1.83 -0.14
N VAL A 164 -3.90 -1.36 0.89
CA VAL A 164 -5.32 -1.64 1.17
C VAL A 164 -6.11 -0.36 1.14
N TYR A 165 -7.26 -0.42 0.51
CA TYR A 165 -8.11 0.71 0.25
C TYR A 165 -9.55 0.41 0.63
N PHE A 166 -10.25 1.45 1.07
CA PHE A 166 -11.67 1.47 1.39
C PHE A 166 -12.35 2.64 0.71
N GLY A 167 -13.64 2.61 0.51
CA GLY A 167 -14.35 3.76 -0.01
C GLY A 167 -15.70 3.48 -0.63
N SER A 168 -16.09 4.38 -1.51
CA SER A 168 -17.36 4.34 -2.20
C SER A 168 -17.26 3.50 -3.46
N ILE A 169 -18.29 2.71 -3.71
CA ILE A 169 -18.40 1.83 -4.87
C ILE A 169 -19.64 2.25 -5.66
N ALA A 170 -19.49 2.37 -6.96
CA ALA A 170 -20.58 2.42 -7.91
C ALA A 170 -20.46 1.24 -8.89
N ALA A 171 -21.55 0.54 -9.13
CA ALA A 171 -21.61 -0.56 -10.06
C ALA A 171 -22.83 -0.43 -10.96
N SER A 172 -22.68 -0.81 -12.23
CA SER A 172 -23.76 -0.87 -13.20
C SER A 172 -23.91 -2.32 -13.67
N ASP A 173 -25.10 -2.89 -13.50
CA ASP A 173 -25.46 -4.18 -14.10
C ASP A 173 -25.63 -3.98 -15.60
N LEU A 174 -24.67 -4.46 -16.38
CA LEU A 174 -24.62 -4.24 -17.82
C LEU A 174 -25.63 -5.09 -18.60
N ASN A 175 -26.22 -6.12 -17.96
CA ASN A 175 -27.29 -6.93 -18.57
C ASN A 175 -28.67 -6.29 -18.39
N ASN A 176 -28.88 -5.63 -17.25
CA ASN A 176 -30.21 -5.12 -16.85
C ASN A 176 -30.28 -3.58 -16.86
N ASN A 177 -29.18 -2.87 -17.13
CA ASN A 177 -29.06 -1.41 -17.08
C ASN A 177 -29.53 -0.82 -15.75
N THR A 178 -29.15 -1.44 -14.64
CA THR A 178 -29.47 -0.96 -13.30
C THR A 178 -28.20 -0.56 -12.57
N ASP A 179 -28.26 0.59 -11.89
CA ASP A 179 -27.15 1.13 -11.15
C ASP A 179 -27.28 0.83 -9.66
N PHE A 180 -26.17 0.63 -9.01
CA PHE A 180 -26.04 0.39 -7.59
C PHE A 180 -24.86 1.19 -7.04
N SER A 181 -25.01 1.77 -5.85
CA SER A 181 -23.90 2.44 -5.21
C SER A 181 -23.95 2.28 -3.69
N ILE A 182 -22.76 2.21 -3.09
CA ILE A 182 -22.56 2.27 -1.65
C ILE A 182 -21.55 3.39 -1.37
N THR A 183 -21.96 4.35 -0.55
CA THR A 183 -21.07 5.40 -0.06
C THR A 183 -20.43 4.93 1.23
N ASP A 184 -19.11 5.11 1.32
CA ASP A 184 -18.31 4.75 2.51
C ASP A 184 -18.53 3.29 2.97
N ASP A 185 -18.40 2.34 2.03
CA ASP A 185 -18.54 0.92 2.34
C ASP A 185 -17.43 0.47 3.31
N LYS A 186 -17.82 0.18 4.53
CA LYS A 186 -16.92 -0.25 5.62
C LYS A 186 -16.72 -1.76 5.66
N GLU A 187 -17.50 -2.51 4.90
CA GLU A 187 -17.48 -3.98 4.90
C GLU A 187 -16.70 -4.55 3.73
N SER A 188 -16.39 -3.73 2.72
CA SER A 188 -15.53 -4.13 1.62
C SER A 188 -14.18 -3.43 1.68
N TYR A 189 -13.15 -4.13 1.19
CA TYR A 189 -11.84 -3.53 0.93
C TYR A 189 -11.26 -4.06 -0.37
N TYR A 190 -10.39 -3.24 -0.94
CA TYR A 190 -9.61 -3.55 -2.13
C TYR A 190 -8.13 -3.51 -1.77
N ALA A 191 -7.43 -4.61 -1.99
CA ALA A 191 -5.99 -4.67 -1.76
C ALA A 191 -5.25 -4.89 -3.07
N VAL A 192 -4.18 -4.14 -3.28
CA VAL A 192 -3.26 -4.32 -4.40
C VAL A 192 -1.94 -4.82 -3.84
N GLN A 193 -1.51 -5.98 -4.31
CA GLN A 193 -0.23 -6.57 -3.96
C GLN A 193 0.68 -6.57 -5.19
N ILE A 194 1.79 -5.85 -5.11
CA ILE A 194 2.74 -5.68 -6.21
C ILE A 194 3.89 -6.70 -6.09
N ASN A 195 4.19 -7.38 -7.18
CA ASN A 195 5.41 -8.13 -7.35
C ASN A 195 6.42 -7.26 -8.10
N PRO A 196 7.43 -6.69 -7.42
CA PRO A 196 8.38 -5.76 -8.06
C PRO A 196 9.37 -6.44 -9.00
N GLU A 197 9.60 -7.74 -8.87
CA GLU A 197 10.49 -8.48 -9.78
C GLU A 197 9.86 -8.67 -11.16
N LYS A 198 8.56 -8.91 -11.19
CA LYS A 198 7.81 -9.15 -12.42
C LYS A 198 7.08 -7.92 -12.95
N MET A 199 7.03 -6.86 -12.16
CA MET A 199 6.20 -5.67 -12.41
C MET A 199 4.74 -6.07 -12.71
N THR A 200 4.21 -6.96 -11.89
CA THR A 200 2.82 -7.39 -11.91
C THR A 200 2.17 -7.16 -10.55
N ALA A 201 0.85 -7.10 -10.54
CA ALA A 201 0.08 -7.00 -9.31
C ALA A 201 -1.02 -8.06 -9.24
N GLN A 202 -1.45 -8.31 -8.02
CA GLN A 202 -2.69 -9.00 -7.71
C GLN A 202 -3.66 -7.99 -7.10
N LEU A 203 -4.88 -7.93 -7.65
CA LEU A 203 -6.00 -7.22 -7.03
C LEU A 203 -6.77 -8.21 -6.16
N LEU A 204 -6.92 -7.91 -4.89
CA LEU A 204 -7.77 -8.61 -3.92
C LEU A 204 -9.00 -7.75 -3.65
N VAL A 205 -10.16 -8.33 -3.76
CA VAL A 205 -11.43 -7.69 -3.39
C VAL A 205 -12.11 -8.54 -2.33
N SER A 206 -12.47 -7.94 -1.22
CA SER A 206 -13.14 -8.63 -0.12
C SER A 206 -14.43 -7.90 0.25
N GLY A 207 -15.49 -8.67 0.45
CA GLY A 207 -16.78 -8.16 0.88
C GLY A 207 -17.53 -7.30 -0.15
N ALA A 208 -17.18 -7.39 -1.44
CA ALA A 208 -17.79 -6.55 -2.46
C ALA A 208 -19.26 -6.90 -2.72
N GLN A 209 -20.05 -5.87 -2.98
CA GLN A 209 -21.44 -5.97 -3.38
C GLN A 209 -21.67 -5.05 -4.58
N TYR A 210 -22.22 -5.59 -5.68
CA TYR A 210 -22.38 -4.87 -6.95
C TYR A 210 -23.85 -4.67 -7.38
N LYS A 211 -24.79 -5.27 -6.63
CA LYS A 211 -26.23 -5.00 -6.76
C LYS A 211 -26.91 -5.14 -5.42
N GLN A 212 -28.09 -4.55 -5.28
CA GLN A 212 -28.89 -4.67 -4.07
C GLN A 212 -29.31 -6.12 -3.80
N GLY A 213 -29.11 -6.58 -2.55
CA GLY A 213 -29.46 -7.95 -2.14
C GLY A 213 -28.48 -9.02 -2.57
N MET A 214 -27.43 -8.70 -3.31
CA MET A 214 -26.36 -9.62 -3.62
C MET A 214 -25.59 -9.98 -2.36
N ASN A 215 -25.23 -11.27 -2.20
CA ASN A 215 -24.29 -11.69 -1.18
C ASN A 215 -22.93 -11.03 -1.39
N ARG A 216 -22.25 -10.69 -0.29
CA ARG A 216 -20.90 -10.13 -0.38
C ARG A 216 -19.94 -11.16 -0.96
N TYR A 217 -19.12 -10.72 -1.90
CA TYR A 217 -18.27 -11.57 -2.71
C TYR A 217 -16.79 -11.24 -2.52
N ASN A 218 -15.97 -12.29 -2.42
CA ASN A 218 -14.52 -12.18 -2.28
C ASN A 218 -13.85 -12.81 -3.48
N PHE A 219 -12.91 -12.10 -4.09
CA PHE A 219 -12.15 -12.61 -5.22
C PHE A 219 -10.79 -11.97 -5.33
N ARG A 220 -9.96 -12.55 -6.18
CA ARG A 220 -8.68 -11.99 -6.58
C ARG A 220 -8.44 -12.16 -8.07
N VAL A 221 -7.68 -11.23 -8.61
CA VAL A 221 -7.21 -11.23 -10.01
C VAL A 221 -5.70 -11.14 -9.98
N LYS A 222 -5.01 -11.99 -10.71
CA LYS A 222 -3.55 -12.09 -10.69
C LYS A 222 -2.93 -11.54 -11.98
N ASP A 223 -1.62 -11.32 -11.94
CA ASP A 223 -0.77 -11.01 -13.09
C ASP A 223 -1.19 -9.75 -13.87
N LEU A 224 -1.74 -8.76 -13.16
CA LEU A 224 -2.07 -7.46 -13.72
C LEU A 224 -0.78 -6.65 -13.95
N PRO A 225 -0.56 -6.04 -15.13
CA PRO A 225 0.65 -5.26 -15.39
C PRO A 225 0.69 -3.98 -14.57
N VAL A 226 1.84 -3.65 -14.00
CA VAL A 226 2.05 -2.46 -13.16
C VAL A 226 3.04 -1.51 -13.82
N GLU A 227 2.69 -0.24 -13.85
CA GLU A 227 3.56 0.88 -14.18
C GLU A 227 3.75 1.75 -12.95
N LEU A 228 4.98 2.00 -12.55
CA LEU A 228 5.29 2.93 -11.44
C LEU A 228 5.32 4.36 -11.96
N THR A 229 4.66 5.26 -11.23
CA THR A 229 4.64 6.69 -11.52
C THR A 229 5.46 7.45 -10.47
N ASP A 230 5.65 8.75 -10.61
CA ASP A 230 6.43 9.55 -9.64
C ASP A 230 5.73 9.71 -8.28
N ASN A 231 4.46 9.32 -8.15
CA ASN A 231 3.70 9.47 -6.91
C ASN A 231 2.84 8.24 -6.59
N GLY A 232 3.09 7.11 -7.26
CA GLY A 232 2.28 5.93 -7.05
C GLY A 232 2.44 4.92 -8.17
N TYR A 233 1.34 4.29 -8.57
CA TYR A 233 1.36 3.30 -9.64
C TYR A 233 0.07 3.32 -10.45
N ARG A 234 0.17 2.78 -11.64
CA ARG A 234 -0.95 2.54 -12.54
C ARG A 234 -0.99 1.06 -12.92
N ILE A 235 -2.18 0.49 -12.92
CA ILE A 235 -2.47 -0.80 -13.53
C ILE A 235 -3.45 -0.53 -14.65
N ARG A 236 -3.10 -0.91 -15.86
CA ARG A 236 -3.97 -0.79 -17.04
C ARG A 236 -3.85 -2.05 -17.88
N THR A 237 -4.95 -2.76 -18.02
CA THR A 237 -5.00 -3.94 -18.89
C THR A 237 -5.35 -3.56 -20.32
N GLU A 238 -5.06 -4.45 -21.26
CA GLU A 238 -5.54 -4.35 -22.62
C GLU A 238 -7.08 -4.40 -22.63
N VAL A 239 -7.68 -3.65 -23.55
CA VAL A 239 -9.15 -3.57 -23.68
C VAL A 239 -9.72 -4.96 -23.98
N ASN A 240 -10.74 -5.34 -23.24
CA ASN A 240 -11.44 -6.63 -23.33
C ASN A 240 -10.59 -7.89 -23.08
N LYS A 241 -9.33 -7.76 -22.69
CA LYS A 241 -8.56 -8.91 -22.22
C LYS A 241 -9.14 -9.40 -20.91
N LYS A 242 -9.50 -10.68 -20.89
CA LYS A 242 -10.07 -11.34 -19.72
C LYS A 242 -8.96 -11.90 -18.84
N TYR A 243 -9.10 -11.71 -17.54
CA TYR A 243 -8.27 -12.27 -16.49
C TYR A 243 -9.12 -13.18 -15.63
N ASP A 244 -8.56 -14.29 -15.23
CA ASP A 244 -9.26 -15.26 -14.39
C ASP A 244 -9.55 -14.70 -13.00
N VAL A 245 -10.73 -15.02 -12.51
CA VAL A 245 -11.14 -14.76 -11.13
C VAL A 245 -10.76 -15.96 -10.27
N TRP A 246 -10.14 -15.69 -9.14
CA TRP A 246 -9.73 -16.69 -8.15
C TRP A 246 -10.52 -16.48 -6.87
N SER A 247 -11.06 -17.55 -6.32
CA SER A 247 -11.68 -17.52 -5.00
C SER A 247 -10.62 -17.27 -3.91
N ASP A 248 -11.01 -16.66 -2.81
CA ASP A 248 -10.22 -16.58 -1.57
C ASP A 248 -9.93 -17.96 -0.97
N LYS A 249 -10.74 -18.96 -1.28
CA LYS A 249 -10.66 -20.33 -0.78
C LYS A 249 -9.80 -21.27 -1.61
N SER A 250 -9.56 -20.94 -2.90
CA SER A 250 -8.77 -21.76 -3.81
C SER A 250 -7.55 -21.03 -4.31
N THR A 251 -6.39 -21.67 -4.18
CA THR A 251 -5.13 -21.18 -4.72
C THR A 251 -4.68 -21.88 -5.98
N THR A 252 -5.34 -22.99 -6.34
CA THR A 252 -4.89 -23.93 -7.38
C THR A 252 -5.62 -23.76 -8.71
N GLU A 253 -6.90 -23.33 -8.66
CA GLU A 253 -7.71 -23.19 -9.88
C GLU A 253 -8.57 -21.92 -9.83
N PRO A 254 -8.75 -21.25 -10.97
CA PRO A 254 -9.67 -20.12 -11.08
C PRO A 254 -11.13 -20.59 -10.98
N VAL A 255 -12.02 -19.65 -10.70
CA VAL A 255 -13.46 -19.91 -10.67
C VAL A 255 -13.96 -20.03 -12.12
N LYS A 256 -14.51 -21.17 -12.46
CA LYS A 256 -14.99 -21.44 -13.82
C LYS A 256 -16.12 -20.47 -14.22
N GLY A 257 -16.00 -19.90 -15.40
CA GLY A 257 -17.03 -19.01 -15.95
C GLY A 257 -16.99 -17.58 -15.42
N GLN A 258 -16.04 -17.26 -14.54
CA GLN A 258 -15.86 -15.90 -14.02
C GLN A 258 -14.63 -15.23 -14.59
N SER A 259 -14.71 -13.93 -14.87
CA SER A 259 -13.58 -13.18 -15.39
C SER A 259 -13.65 -11.70 -15.01
N VAL A 260 -12.48 -11.05 -15.00
CA VAL A 260 -12.36 -9.59 -14.90
C VAL A 260 -11.67 -9.06 -16.15
N SER A 261 -12.14 -7.93 -16.65
CA SER A 261 -11.55 -7.23 -17.80
C SER A 261 -11.56 -5.72 -17.59
N ASN A 262 -10.91 -4.99 -18.50
CA ASN A 262 -10.89 -3.53 -18.52
C ASN A 262 -10.42 -2.92 -17.20
N VAL A 263 -9.43 -3.54 -16.54
CA VAL A 263 -8.93 -3.06 -15.26
C VAL A 263 -8.13 -1.79 -15.47
N LEU A 264 -8.53 -0.75 -14.76
CA LEU A 264 -7.78 0.49 -14.62
C LEU A 264 -7.70 0.85 -13.14
N ILE A 265 -6.50 0.86 -12.59
CA ILE A 265 -6.22 1.34 -11.25
C ILE A 265 -5.23 2.49 -11.36
N THR A 266 -5.56 3.62 -10.76
CA THR A 266 -4.64 4.73 -10.58
C THR A 266 -4.53 5.01 -9.10
N ALA A 267 -3.36 4.79 -8.56
CA ALA A 267 -3.08 4.93 -7.13
C ALA A 267 -2.02 6.00 -6.88
N SER A 268 -2.28 6.81 -5.86
CA SER A 268 -1.33 7.74 -5.28
C SER A 268 -0.92 7.23 -3.91
N LEU A 269 0.37 7.23 -3.59
CA LEU A 269 0.90 6.73 -2.31
C LEU A 269 0.51 7.63 -1.11
N ASP A 270 0.11 8.86 -1.36
CA ASP A 270 -0.24 9.84 -0.33
C ASP A 270 -1.76 10.05 -0.18
N TYR A 271 -2.60 9.47 -1.05
CA TYR A 271 -4.02 9.81 -1.07
C TYR A 271 -4.97 8.62 -1.11
N GLY A 272 -4.77 7.70 -2.04
CA GLY A 272 -5.68 6.59 -2.28
C GLY A 272 -5.66 6.11 -3.73
N ALA A 273 -6.74 5.48 -4.16
CA ALA A 273 -6.84 4.93 -5.50
C ALA A 273 -8.23 5.12 -6.11
N THR A 274 -8.25 5.23 -7.43
CA THR A 274 -9.45 4.96 -8.23
C THR A 274 -9.28 3.60 -8.90
N ILE A 275 -10.31 2.79 -8.83
CA ILE A 275 -10.33 1.45 -9.43
C ILE A 275 -11.56 1.35 -10.32
N SER A 276 -11.37 0.94 -11.56
CA SER A 276 -12.46 0.55 -12.43
C SER A 276 -12.16 -0.78 -13.12
N PHE A 277 -13.17 -1.59 -13.31
CA PHE A 277 -13.09 -2.86 -14.03
C PHE A 277 -14.48 -3.34 -14.45
N THR A 278 -14.51 -4.30 -15.35
CA THR A 278 -15.70 -5.08 -15.67
C THR A 278 -15.52 -6.48 -15.06
N ILE A 279 -16.50 -6.95 -14.29
CA ILE A 279 -16.51 -8.30 -13.74
C ILE A 279 -17.70 -9.10 -14.27
N ASP A 280 -17.42 -10.29 -14.73
CA ASP A 280 -18.39 -11.30 -15.11
C ASP A 280 -18.39 -12.38 -14.02
N LEU A 281 -19.47 -12.48 -13.25
CA LEU A 281 -19.61 -13.43 -12.14
C LEU A 281 -20.21 -14.78 -12.57
N GLY A 282 -20.54 -14.93 -13.87
CA GLY A 282 -21.18 -16.13 -14.36
C GLY A 282 -22.63 -16.28 -13.89
N GLU A 283 -23.20 -17.46 -14.03
CA GLU A 283 -24.60 -17.73 -13.69
C GLU A 283 -24.80 -18.15 -12.21
N ASP A 284 -23.75 -18.59 -11.54
CA ASP A 284 -23.85 -19.31 -10.26
C ASP A 284 -23.87 -18.47 -8.98
N VAL A 285 -23.56 -17.15 -9.05
CA VAL A 285 -23.42 -16.29 -7.86
C VAL A 285 -24.18 -15.00 -8.07
N ASP A 286 -25.49 -15.01 -7.83
CA ASP A 286 -26.30 -13.79 -8.04
C ASP A 286 -25.94 -13.08 -9.37
N GLY A 287 -25.68 -13.88 -10.38
CA GLY A 287 -24.85 -13.67 -11.54
C GLY A 287 -25.13 -12.40 -12.31
N GLY A 288 -24.10 -11.88 -12.90
CA GLY A 288 -24.22 -10.71 -13.74
C GLY A 288 -22.89 -10.21 -14.27
N LEU A 289 -23.00 -9.36 -15.25
CA LEU A 289 -21.90 -8.58 -15.80
C LEU A 289 -21.95 -7.16 -15.23
N PHE A 290 -20.97 -6.79 -14.46
CA PHE A 290 -20.95 -5.50 -13.77
C PHE A 290 -19.78 -4.63 -14.23
N GLY A 291 -20.07 -3.38 -14.59
CA GLY A 291 -19.07 -2.32 -14.66
C GLY A 291 -18.91 -1.70 -13.28
N VAL A 292 -17.71 -1.72 -12.72
CA VAL A 292 -17.41 -1.26 -11.34
C VAL A 292 -16.50 -0.05 -11.39
N ASN A 293 -16.85 0.97 -10.59
CA ASN A 293 -16.03 2.14 -10.32
C ASN A 293 -15.95 2.35 -8.80
N ALA A 294 -14.76 2.42 -8.28
CA ALA A 294 -14.52 2.65 -6.87
C ALA A 294 -13.58 3.85 -6.66
N SER A 295 -13.98 4.73 -5.75
CA SER A 295 -13.15 5.85 -5.26
C SER A 295 -12.73 5.52 -3.85
N LEU A 296 -11.44 5.24 -3.67
CA LEU A 296 -10.93 4.56 -2.50
C LEU A 296 -9.84 5.39 -1.81
N ARG A 297 -9.75 5.23 -0.50
CA ARG A 297 -8.72 5.85 0.35
C ARG A 297 -8.06 4.79 1.20
N TYR A 298 -6.87 5.09 1.71
CA TYR A 298 -6.17 4.20 2.65
C TYR A 298 -6.90 4.04 3.98
N LEU A 299 -7.78 4.99 4.35
CA LEU A 299 -8.55 4.96 5.58
C LEU A 299 -9.90 5.62 5.45
N PHE A 300 -10.86 5.04 6.16
CA PHE A 300 -12.04 5.75 6.60
C PHE A 300 -11.70 6.61 7.79
N TYR A 301 -11.82 7.91 7.61
CA TYR A 301 -11.88 8.83 8.69
C TYR A 301 -13.34 9.19 8.98
N ASN A 302 -13.87 8.66 10.08
CA ASN A 302 -15.18 9.07 10.57
C ASN A 302 -15.01 10.33 11.41
N LYS A 303 -15.22 11.50 10.80
CA LYS A 303 -15.13 12.81 11.45
C LYS A 303 -16.17 12.98 12.58
N GLN A 304 -17.10 12.03 12.75
CA GLN A 304 -18.26 12.17 13.64
C GLN A 304 -18.15 11.44 14.99
N GLU A 305 -17.17 10.56 15.20
CA GLU A 305 -17.09 9.81 16.47
C GLU A 305 -16.31 10.51 17.59
N ASN A 306 -15.73 11.68 17.34
CA ASN A 306 -14.96 12.44 18.36
C ASN A 306 -15.68 13.69 18.88
N GLN A 307 -17.01 13.78 18.72
CA GLN A 307 -17.82 14.81 19.38
C GLN A 307 -18.86 14.19 20.32
N GLN A 308 -18.40 13.42 21.28
CA GLN A 308 -19.14 13.14 22.53
C GLN A 308 -18.17 13.06 23.71
#